data_fce1a99c44948308df8a2f82fbca800b
#
_entry.id   fce1a99c44948308df8a2f82fbca800b
#
_cell.length_a   1.000
_cell.length_b   1.000
_cell.length_c   1.000
_cell.angle_alpha   90.00
_cell.angle_beta   90.00
_cell.angle_gamma   90.00
#
_symmetry.space_group_name_H-M   'P 1'
#
loop_
_entity.id
_entity.type
_entity.pdbx_description
1 polymer ?
#
loop_
_entity_poly.entity_id
_entity_poly.type
_entity_poly.pdbx_seq_one_letter_code
_entity_poly.pdbx_strand_id
1 'polypeptide(L)'
;MTLKPWIEAMRLRTLPVSAAGVLTAIGYNVGDGTFKAAPAALCLIFALLAQVASNFANEYYDYRDGLDRAGRDGPRRGVTEGDITPGAMLRATYATLGMACCVGLSLLWWGGWWLLIAGIVIAIGAMAYSAGPYPLSRHGLGEVAVIIFFGVIPVNLTYYVQSGYFAWPVGIASAAIGLMGANVLLVNNYRDADDDASVGKRTLAVIMGR
;
A
#
# COMPACT_ATOMS: atom_id res chain seq x y z
N MET A 1 -17.33 -9.94 -18.85
CA MET A 1 -16.24 -9.15 -18.24
C MET A 1 -14.98 -9.99 -18.26
N THR A 2 -13.92 -9.52 -18.90
CA THR A 2 -12.62 -10.21 -18.87
C THR A 2 -11.93 -9.94 -17.54
N LEU A 3 -11.35 -10.98 -16.89
CA LEU A 3 -10.63 -10.83 -15.60
C LEU A 3 -9.31 -10.08 -15.74
N LYS A 4 -8.75 -10.04 -16.96
CA LYS A 4 -7.43 -9.46 -17.23
C LYS A 4 -7.29 -8.01 -16.75
N PRO A 5 -8.18 -7.05 -17.05
CA PRO A 5 -8.07 -5.67 -16.58
C PRO A 5 -8.06 -5.56 -15.04
N TRP A 6 -8.84 -6.41 -14.35
CA TRP A 6 -8.86 -6.43 -12.89
C TRP A 6 -7.55 -6.94 -12.28
N ILE A 7 -6.93 -7.97 -12.88
CA ILE A 7 -5.62 -8.47 -12.46
C ILE A 7 -4.53 -7.40 -12.68
N GLU A 8 -4.60 -6.67 -13.80
CA GLU A 8 -3.70 -5.55 -14.09
C GLU A 8 -3.88 -4.42 -13.07
N ALA A 9 -5.13 -4.07 -12.74
CA ALA A 9 -5.45 -3.05 -11.73
C ALA A 9 -5.00 -3.43 -10.32
N MET A 10 -4.99 -4.71 -9.95
CA MET A 10 -4.43 -5.21 -8.68
C MET A 10 -2.93 -4.93 -8.57
N ARG A 11 -2.23 -4.72 -9.69
CA ARG A 11 -0.77 -4.48 -9.74
C ARG A 11 0.02 -5.54 -8.98
N LEU A 12 -0.13 -6.81 -9.37
CA LEU A 12 0.50 -7.95 -8.67
C LEU A 12 2.01 -7.77 -8.43
N ARG A 13 2.69 -6.98 -9.28
CA ARG A 13 4.12 -6.67 -9.14
C ARG A 13 4.45 -5.85 -7.89
N THR A 14 3.50 -5.15 -7.29
CA THR A 14 3.71 -4.36 -6.06
C THR A 14 3.37 -5.15 -4.79
N LEU A 15 2.65 -6.27 -4.89
CA LEU A 15 2.27 -7.08 -3.74
C LEU A 15 3.47 -7.65 -2.95
N PRO A 16 4.59 -8.05 -3.59
CA PRO A 16 5.78 -8.47 -2.84
C PRO A 16 6.32 -7.40 -1.89
N VAL A 17 6.19 -6.11 -2.24
CA VAL A 17 6.64 -5.01 -1.36
C VAL A 17 5.79 -4.97 -0.09
N SER A 18 4.47 -5.16 -0.20
CA SER A 18 3.57 -5.23 0.97
C SER A 18 3.82 -6.48 1.81
N ALA A 19 4.11 -7.62 1.16
CA ALA A 19 4.40 -8.87 1.85
C ALA A 19 5.74 -8.81 2.60
N ALA A 20 6.75 -8.12 2.05
CA ALA A 20 8.11 -8.09 2.59
C ALA A 20 8.16 -7.65 4.06
N GLY A 21 7.43 -6.59 4.43
CA GLY A 21 7.36 -6.14 5.82
C GLY A 21 6.79 -7.19 6.76
N VAL A 22 5.68 -7.81 6.37
CA VAL A 22 5.04 -8.86 7.17
C VAL A 22 5.95 -10.09 7.30
N LEU A 23 6.55 -10.54 6.19
CA LEU A 23 7.47 -11.71 6.19
C LEU A 23 8.72 -11.45 7.02
N THR A 24 9.27 -10.23 7.00
CA THR A 24 10.39 -9.83 7.86
C THR A 24 10.01 -9.97 9.33
N ALA A 25 8.86 -9.46 9.74
CA ALA A 25 8.38 -9.59 11.12
C ALA A 25 8.13 -11.05 11.52
N ILE A 26 7.58 -11.86 10.62
CA ILE A 26 7.40 -13.31 10.85
C ILE A 26 8.77 -13.97 11.09
N GLY A 27 9.80 -13.63 10.31
CA GLY A 27 11.16 -14.14 10.50
C GLY A 27 11.70 -13.84 11.90
N TYR A 28 11.52 -12.61 12.40
CA TYR A 28 11.88 -12.23 13.77
C TYR A 28 11.08 -13.02 14.82
N ASN A 29 9.75 -13.15 14.64
CA ASN A 29 8.93 -13.93 15.57
C ASN A 29 9.34 -15.41 15.61
N VAL A 30 9.76 -16.01 14.50
CA VAL A 30 10.30 -17.37 14.46
C VAL A 30 11.62 -17.44 15.23
N GLY A 31 12.53 -16.49 15.01
CA GLY A 31 13.82 -16.44 15.72
C GLY A 31 13.67 -16.25 17.22
N ASP A 32 12.68 -15.46 17.66
CA ASP A 32 12.41 -15.17 19.06
C ASP A 32 11.48 -16.21 19.73
N GLY A 33 11.03 -17.24 19.01
CA GLY A 33 10.13 -18.27 19.52
C GLY A 33 8.71 -17.77 19.81
N THR A 34 8.31 -16.62 19.28
CA THR A 34 6.99 -15.98 19.50
C THR A 34 6.02 -16.16 18.32
N PHE A 35 6.39 -16.94 17.31
CA PHE A 35 5.59 -17.15 16.10
C PHE A 35 4.22 -17.75 16.39
N LYS A 36 3.18 -17.12 15.80
CA LYS A 36 1.80 -17.60 15.84
C LYS A 36 1.22 -17.57 14.43
N ALA A 37 0.89 -18.74 13.87
CA ALA A 37 0.48 -18.88 12.48
C ALA A 37 -0.80 -18.08 12.12
N ALA A 38 -1.82 -18.09 13.00
CA ALA A 38 -3.08 -17.41 12.71
C ALA A 38 -2.92 -15.89 12.57
N PRO A 39 -2.37 -15.14 13.56
CA PRO A 39 -2.18 -13.70 13.38
C PRO A 39 -1.15 -13.36 12.30
N ALA A 40 -0.14 -14.20 12.05
CA ALA A 40 0.80 -14.01 10.95
C ALA A 40 0.10 -14.05 9.58
N ALA A 41 -0.76 -15.05 9.35
CA ALA A 41 -1.55 -15.17 8.12
C ALA A 41 -2.54 -14.00 7.97
N LEU A 42 -3.22 -13.60 9.04
CA LEU A 42 -4.13 -12.46 9.03
C LEU A 42 -3.42 -11.14 8.72
N CYS A 43 -2.23 -10.90 9.27
CA CYS A 43 -1.42 -9.73 8.93
C CYS A 43 -1.04 -9.72 7.44
N LEU A 44 -0.66 -10.88 6.87
CA LEU A 44 -0.34 -10.97 5.45
C LEU A 44 -1.56 -10.70 4.57
N ILE A 45 -2.70 -11.32 4.87
CA ILE A 45 -3.96 -11.10 4.14
C ILE A 45 -4.37 -9.63 4.23
N PHE A 46 -4.30 -9.02 5.41
CA PHE A 46 -4.58 -7.60 5.62
C PHE A 46 -3.69 -6.71 4.74
N ALA A 47 -2.38 -6.93 4.76
CA ALA A 47 -1.43 -6.13 3.99
C ALA A 47 -1.68 -6.23 2.48
N LEU A 48 -1.96 -7.44 1.97
CA LEU A 48 -2.27 -7.64 0.55
C LEU A 48 -3.60 -6.99 0.15
N LEU A 49 -4.66 -7.11 0.97
CA LEU A 49 -5.95 -6.46 0.71
C LEU A 49 -5.83 -4.93 0.77
N ALA A 50 -5.14 -4.38 1.75
CA ALA A 50 -4.91 -2.94 1.87
C ALA A 50 -4.14 -2.39 0.65
N GLN A 51 -3.14 -3.14 0.16
CA GLN A 51 -2.40 -2.79 -1.05
C GLN A 51 -3.29 -2.80 -2.29
N VAL A 52 -4.10 -3.84 -2.48
CA VAL A 52 -5.02 -3.91 -3.62
C VAL A 52 -6.04 -2.76 -3.57
N ALA A 53 -6.60 -2.47 -2.39
CA ALA A 53 -7.51 -1.34 -2.22
C ALA A 53 -6.86 0.00 -2.59
N SER A 54 -5.61 0.22 -2.16
CA SER A 54 -4.84 1.42 -2.51
C SER A 54 -4.53 1.50 -4.02
N ASN A 55 -4.24 0.38 -4.67
CA ASN A 55 -4.03 0.32 -6.12
C ASN A 55 -5.31 0.69 -6.89
N PHE A 56 -6.46 0.15 -6.48
CA PHE A 56 -7.76 0.48 -7.07
C PHE A 56 -8.12 1.96 -6.84
N ALA A 57 -7.90 2.46 -5.61
CA ALA A 57 -8.08 3.87 -5.30
C ALA A 57 -7.21 4.76 -6.21
N ASN A 58 -5.93 4.44 -6.34
CA ASN A 58 -5.02 5.20 -7.19
C ASN A 58 -5.51 5.24 -8.65
N GLU A 59 -5.95 4.11 -9.21
CA GLU A 59 -6.45 4.06 -10.57
C GLU A 59 -7.74 4.88 -10.76
N TYR A 60 -8.68 4.78 -9.79
CA TYR A 60 -9.91 5.56 -9.85
C TYR A 60 -9.67 7.06 -9.72
N TYR A 61 -8.89 7.49 -8.72
CA TYR A 61 -8.69 8.91 -8.43
C TYR A 61 -7.80 9.60 -9.46
N ASP A 62 -6.79 8.90 -10.01
CA ASP A 62 -5.97 9.43 -11.10
C ASP A 62 -6.79 9.61 -12.39
N TYR A 63 -7.70 8.66 -12.71
CA TYR A 63 -8.65 8.82 -13.82
C TYR A 63 -9.60 9.98 -13.57
N ARG A 64 -10.25 10.04 -12.40
CA ARG A 64 -11.22 11.10 -12.05
C ARG A 64 -10.63 12.50 -12.18
N ASP A 65 -9.38 12.65 -11.79
CA ASP A 65 -8.69 13.94 -11.74
C ASP A 65 -7.92 14.24 -13.04
N GLY A 66 -8.08 13.41 -14.08
CA GLY A 66 -7.49 13.61 -15.40
C GLY A 66 -5.97 13.41 -15.47
N LEU A 67 -5.40 12.68 -14.51
CA LEU A 67 -3.97 12.46 -14.40
C LEU A 67 -3.48 11.22 -15.17
N ASP A 68 -4.39 10.34 -15.56
CA ASP A 68 -4.09 9.19 -16.41
C ASP A 68 -4.53 9.47 -17.86
N ARG A 69 -3.65 9.18 -18.82
CA ARG A 69 -3.90 9.33 -20.25
C ARG A 69 -3.80 7.98 -20.94
N ALA A 70 -4.64 7.74 -21.95
CA ALA A 70 -4.51 6.57 -22.81
C ALA A 70 -3.16 6.60 -23.53
N GLY A 71 -2.48 5.44 -23.61
CA GLY A 71 -1.18 5.30 -24.28
C GLY A 71 0.02 5.87 -23.51
N ARG A 72 -0.10 6.18 -22.21
CA ARG A 72 1.04 6.57 -21.36
C ARG A 72 2.05 5.42 -21.25
N ASP A 73 3.32 5.75 -20.99
CA ASP A 73 4.31 4.76 -20.59
C ASP A 73 3.97 4.16 -19.21
N GLY A 74 4.14 2.84 -19.08
CA GLY A 74 3.90 2.17 -17.80
C GLY A 74 2.72 1.18 -17.83
N PRO A 75 2.24 0.71 -16.66
CA PRO A 75 1.16 -0.28 -16.58
C PRO A 75 -0.15 0.27 -17.14
N ARG A 76 -0.84 -0.59 -17.91
CA ARG A 76 -2.16 -0.28 -18.47
C ARG A 76 -3.16 0.04 -17.36
N ARG A 77 -4.06 1.00 -17.61
CA ARG A 77 -5.10 1.46 -16.70
C ARG A 77 -6.48 1.08 -17.23
N GLY A 78 -7.11 0.11 -16.60
CA GLY A 78 -8.39 -0.43 -17.05
C GLY A 78 -9.52 0.59 -17.07
N VAL A 79 -9.50 1.59 -16.16
CA VAL A 79 -10.49 2.67 -16.15
C VAL A 79 -10.26 3.66 -17.28
N THR A 80 -9.02 4.07 -17.50
CA THR A 80 -8.64 5.01 -18.57
C THR A 80 -8.87 4.42 -19.96
N GLU A 81 -8.61 3.13 -20.13
CA GLU A 81 -8.82 2.39 -21.39
C GLU A 81 -10.29 1.97 -21.60
N GLY A 82 -11.19 2.22 -20.65
CA GLY A 82 -12.61 1.90 -20.75
C GLY A 82 -12.97 0.44 -20.48
N ASP A 83 -12.03 -0.41 -20.06
CA ASP A 83 -12.29 -1.83 -19.74
C ASP A 83 -13.06 -2.01 -18.44
N ILE A 84 -12.88 -1.07 -17.49
CA ILE A 84 -13.53 -1.05 -16.18
C ILE A 84 -14.24 0.29 -16.03
N THR A 85 -15.52 0.27 -15.70
CA THR A 85 -16.24 1.53 -15.42
C THR A 85 -15.73 2.18 -14.13
N PRO A 86 -15.64 3.53 -14.08
CA PRO A 86 -15.18 4.23 -12.85
C PRO A 86 -15.97 3.84 -11.61
N GLY A 87 -17.31 3.68 -11.74
CA GLY A 87 -18.15 3.26 -10.64
C GLY A 87 -17.89 1.82 -10.18
N ALA A 88 -17.48 0.91 -11.07
CA ALA A 88 -17.08 -0.44 -10.69
C ALA A 88 -15.75 -0.43 -9.93
N MET A 89 -14.78 0.36 -10.40
CA MET A 89 -13.48 0.51 -9.73
C MET A 89 -13.64 1.10 -8.32
N LEU A 90 -14.48 2.13 -8.16
CA LEU A 90 -14.74 2.73 -6.86
C LEU A 90 -15.41 1.74 -5.89
N ARG A 91 -16.41 0.96 -6.36
CA ARG A 91 -17.02 -0.10 -5.54
C ARG A 91 -16.00 -1.17 -5.14
N ALA A 92 -15.14 -1.60 -6.07
CA ALA A 92 -14.09 -2.57 -5.77
C ALA A 92 -13.08 -2.03 -4.75
N THR A 93 -12.73 -0.74 -4.82
CA THR A 93 -11.88 -0.06 -3.83
C THR A 93 -12.48 -0.20 -2.42
N TYR A 94 -13.73 0.23 -2.24
CA TYR A 94 -14.35 0.20 -0.91
C TYR A 94 -14.67 -1.22 -0.44
N ALA A 95 -15.03 -2.13 -1.34
CA ALA A 95 -15.25 -3.54 -0.99
C ALA A 95 -13.95 -4.20 -0.49
N THR A 96 -12.85 -3.98 -1.19
CA THR A 96 -11.54 -4.53 -0.81
C THR A 96 -11.03 -3.90 0.49
N LEU A 97 -11.21 -2.58 0.66
CA LEU A 97 -10.87 -1.89 1.91
C LEU A 97 -11.72 -2.41 3.07
N GLY A 98 -13.01 -2.63 2.85
CA GLY A 98 -13.92 -3.22 3.84
C GLY A 98 -13.49 -4.63 4.26
N MET A 99 -13.09 -5.47 3.31
CA MET A 99 -12.53 -6.80 3.60
C MET A 99 -11.23 -6.68 4.43
N ALA A 100 -10.34 -5.75 4.07
CA ALA A 100 -9.14 -5.48 4.86
C ALA A 100 -9.51 -5.06 6.29
N CYS A 101 -10.48 -4.16 6.47
CA CYS A 101 -10.95 -3.75 7.79
C CYS A 101 -11.52 -4.92 8.61
N CYS A 102 -12.30 -5.81 8.00
CA CYS A 102 -12.80 -7.00 8.68
C CYS A 102 -11.67 -7.91 9.17
N VAL A 103 -10.65 -8.14 8.32
CA VAL A 103 -9.45 -8.91 8.71
C VAL A 103 -8.68 -8.17 9.81
N GLY A 104 -8.50 -6.85 9.69
CA GLY A 104 -7.83 -6.02 10.69
C GLY A 104 -8.52 -6.06 12.06
N LEU A 105 -9.85 -6.02 12.07
CA LEU A 105 -10.63 -6.14 13.31
C LEU A 105 -10.41 -7.49 14.01
N SER A 106 -10.23 -8.57 13.28
CA SER A 106 -9.91 -9.87 13.90
C SER A 106 -8.57 -9.88 14.63
N LEU A 107 -7.61 -9.04 14.22
CA LEU A 107 -6.31 -8.92 14.89
C LEU A 107 -6.38 -8.29 16.29
N LEU A 108 -7.47 -7.60 16.62
CA LEU A 108 -7.71 -7.06 17.97
C LEU A 108 -7.68 -8.15 19.06
N TRP A 109 -8.03 -9.39 18.69
CA TRP A 109 -7.98 -10.52 19.61
C TRP A 109 -6.57 -10.82 20.14
N TRP A 110 -5.54 -10.58 19.33
CA TRP A 110 -4.14 -10.83 19.69
C TRP A 110 -3.41 -9.59 20.18
N GLY A 111 -3.70 -8.42 19.59
CA GLY A 111 -2.94 -7.20 19.82
C GLY A 111 -3.66 -6.15 20.70
N GLY A 112 -4.94 -6.40 21.08
CA GLY A 112 -5.70 -5.49 21.92
C GLY A 112 -6.37 -4.32 21.17
N TRP A 113 -7.23 -3.59 21.88
CA TRP A 113 -8.09 -2.55 21.30
C TRP A 113 -7.35 -1.35 20.71
N TRP A 114 -6.14 -1.06 21.14
CA TRP A 114 -5.35 0.04 20.57
C TRP A 114 -5.01 -0.15 19.09
N LEU A 115 -4.99 -1.40 18.59
CA LEU A 115 -4.83 -1.69 17.17
C LEU A 115 -5.96 -1.10 16.31
N LEU A 116 -7.12 -0.79 16.89
CA LEU A 116 -8.17 -0.09 16.18
C LEU A 116 -7.70 1.28 15.69
N ILE A 117 -6.94 2.01 16.52
CA ILE A 117 -6.35 3.30 16.13
C ILE A 117 -5.37 3.09 14.97
N ALA A 118 -4.50 2.07 15.06
CA ALA A 118 -3.56 1.74 13.99
C ALA A 118 -4.31 1.39 12.69
N GLY A 119 -5.37 0.58 12.78
CA GLY A 119 -6.22 0.23 11.62
C GLY A 119 -6.87 1.45 10.97
N ILE A 120 -7.38 2.38 11.75
CA ILE A 120 -7.94 3.65 11.25
C ILE A 120 -6.87 4.48 10.54
N VAL A 121 -5.68 4.61 11.12
CA VAL A 121 -4.55 5.33 10.50
C VAL A 121 -4.15 4.69 9.18
N ILE A 122 -4.07 3.37 9.12
CA ILE A 122 -3.74 2.63 7.89
C ILE A 122 -4.84 2.85 6.83
N ALA A 123 -6.12 2.74 7.19
CA ALA A 123 -7.22 2.92 6.25
C ALA A 123 -7.25 4.36 5.69
N ILE A 124 -7.06 5.36 6.55
CA ILE A 124 -6.93 6.76 6.13
C ILE A 124 -5.72 6.92 5.21
N GLY A 125 -4.56 6.36 5.57
CA GLY A 125 -3.34 6.44 4.78
C GLY A 125 -3.47 5.82 3.39
N ALA A 126 -4.12 4.65 3.31
CA ALA A 126 -4.38 3.97 2.04
C ALA A 126 -5.23 4.82 1.09
N MET A 127 -6.21 5.55 1.62
CA MET A 127 -7.04 6.47 0.82
C MET A 127 -6.32 7.80 0.56
N ALA A 128 -5.69 8.41 1.56
CA ALA A 128 -4.99 9.67 1.46
C ALA A 128 -3.79 9.64 0.51
N TYR A 129 -3.29 8.45 0.20
CA TYR A 129 -2.25 8.29 -0.82
C TYR A 129 -2.68 8.85 -2.18
N SER A 130 -3.95 8.62 -2.59
CA SER A 130 -4.48 9.03 -3.90
C SER A 130 -5.69 9.96 -3.83
N ALA A 131 -6.39 10.01 -2.69
CA ALA A 131 -7.64 10.74 -2.50
C ALA A 131 -7.50 11.91 -1.54
N GLY A 132 -8.51 12.80 -1.54
CA GLY A 132 -8.60 13.93 -0.61
C GLY A 132 -8.02 15.22 -1.19
N PRO A 133 -7.96 16.28 -0.36
CA PRO A 133 -7.52 17.61 -0.80
C PRO A 133 -6.01 17.71 -1.03
N TYR A 134 -5.23 16.77 -0.45
CA TYR A 134 -3.77 16.74 -0.53
C TYR A 134 -3.25 15.32 -0.71
N PRO A 135 -3.44 14.68 -1.89
CA PRO A 135 -3.00 13.31 -2.13
C PRO A 135 -1.48 13.18 -2.02
N LEU A 136 -0.99 12.25 -1.17
CA LEU A 136 0.43 12.10 -0.87
C LEU A 136 1.26 11.74 -2.11
N SER A 137 0.68 10.95 -3.03
CA SER A 137 1.33 10.52 -4.28
C SER A 137 1.63 11.68 -5.24
N ARG A 138 0.99 12.84 -5.05
CA ARG A 138 1.07 13.99 -5.99
C ARG A 138 1.86 15.16 -5.43
N HIS A 139 2.32 15.09 -4.17
CA HIS A 139 2.94 16.20 -3.45
C HIS A 139 4.33 15.84 -2.89
N GLY A 140 5.02 14.87 -3.50
CA GLY A 140 6.38 14.47 -3.08
C GLY A 140 6.46 13.71 -1.76
N LEU A 141 5.31 13.24 -1.23
CA LEU A 141 5.23 12.50 0.03
C LEU A 141 5.02 10.99 -0.18
N GLY A 142 5.04 10.52 -1.43
CA GLY A 142 4.81 9.11 -1.76
C GLY A 142 5.84 8.19 -1.11
N GLU A 143 7.13 8.54 -1.19
CA GLU A 143 8.23 7.76 -0.64
C GLU A 143 8.16 7.72 0.90
N VAL A 144 7.82 8.83 1.55
CA VAL A 144 7.61 8.88 3.01
C VAL A 144 6.44 8.00 3.42
N ALA A 145 5.34 8.05 2.67
CA ALA A 145 4.19 7.17 2.90
C ALA A 145 4.58 5.71 2.77
N VAL A 146 5.39 5.33 1.76
CA VAL A 146 5.86 3.96 1.60
C VAL A 146 6.75 3.53 2.77
N ILE A 147 7.69 4.36 3.24
CA ILE A 147 8.51 4.04 4.42
C ILE A 147 7.62 3.71 5.62
N ILE A 148 6.59 4.49 5.86
CA ILE A 148 5.69 4.33 7.00
C ILE A 148 4.77 3.11 6.82
N PHE A 149 4.03 3.03 5.70
CA PHE A 149 2.96 2.07 5.51
C PHE A 149 3.41 0.71 4.96
N PHE A 150 4.65 0.58 4.44
CA PHE A 150 5.21 -0.70 3.96
C PHE A 150 6.39 -1.19 4.81
N GLY A 151 7.02 -0.30 5.57
CA GLY A 151 8.11 -0.64 6.48
C GLY A 151 7.68 -0.55 7.94
N VAL A 152 7.62 0.67 8.47
CA VAL A 152 7.50 0.91 9.91
C VAL A 152 6.26 0.24 10.51
N ILE A 153 5.09 0.48 9.94
CA ILE A 153 3.82 -0.04 10.47
C ILE A 153 3.74 -1.56 10.30
N PRO A 154 3.83 -2.16 9.10
CA PRO A 154 3.59 -3.59 8.95
C PRO A 154 4.62 -4.46 9.67
N VAL A 155 5.89 -4.08 9.69
CA VAL A 155 6.92 -4.86 10.39
C VAL A 155 6.68 -4.84 11.90
N ASN A 156 6.55 -3.65 12.50
CA ASN A 156 6.41 -3.53 13.95
C ASN A 156 5.06 -4.08 14.45
N LEU A 157 3.96 -3.83 13.75
CA LEU A 157 2.65 -4.33 14.19
C LEU A 157 2.51 -5.84 14.00
N THR A 158 3.03 -6.42 12.91
CA THR A 158 3.03 -7.87 12.71
C THR A 158 3.87 -8.58 13.76
N TYR A 159 5.01 -8.00 14.13
CA TYR A 159 5.82 -8.54 15.23
C TYR A 159 5.06 -8.45 16.56
N TYR A 160 4.52 -7.27 16.87
CA TYR A 160 3.80 -7.02 18.13
C TYR A 160 2.58 -7.92 18.32
N VAL A 161 1.77 -8.13 17.30
CA VAL A 161 0.56 -8.96 17.39
C VAL A 161 0.88 -10.42 17.79
N GLN A 162 2.07 -10.89 17.47
CA GLN A 162 2.52 -12.24 17.78
C GLN A 162 3.27 -12.32 19.12
N SER A 163 4.16 -11.36 19.37
CA SER A 163 5.05 -11.34 20.55
C SER A 163 4.42 -10.67 21.79
N GLY A 164 3.57 -9.66 21.58
CA GLY A 164 3.00 -8.82 22.64
C GLY A 164 3.87 -7.62 23.08
N TYR A 165 5.04 -7.42 22.44
CA TYR A 165 5.94 -6.30 22.74
C TYR A 165 6.62 -5.77 21.47
N PHE A 166 7.25 -4.60 21.57
CA PHE A 166 8.07 -4.01 20.51
C PHE A 166 9.55 -4.28 20.80
N ALA A 167 10.31 -4.65 19.75
CA ALA A 167 11.75 -4.92 19.86
C ALA A 167 12.55 -3.93 19.02
N TRP A 168 13.61 -3.37 19.60
CA TRP A 168 14.45 -2.39 18.91
C TRP A 168 15.08 -2.91 17.59
N PRO A 169 15.62 -4.16 17.51
CA PRO A 169 16.12 -4.71 16.24
C PRO A 169 15.07 -4.76 15.15
N VAL A 170 13.81 -5.06 15.50
CA VAL A 170 12.66 -5.08 14.57
C VAL A 170 12.37 -3.66 14.07
N GLY A 171 12.47 -2.66 14.95
CA GLY A 171 12.35 -1.25 14.59
C GLY A 171 13.40 -0.81 13.54
N ILE A 172 14.65 -1.21 13.71
CA ILE A 172 15.72 -0.94 12.72
C ILE A 172 15.42 -1.64 11.38
N ALA A 173 15.06 -2.92 11.43
CA ALA A 173 14.70 -3.68 10.24
C ALA A 173 13.50 -3.06 9.50
N SER A 174 12.52 -2.53 10.24
CA SER A 174 11.34 -1.87 9.66
C SER A 174 11.71 -0.63 8.84
N ALA A 175 12.67 0.16 9.31
CA ALA A 175 13.19 1.31 8.58
C ALA A 175 13.90 0.87 7.29
N ALA A 176 14.73 -0.18 7.36
CA ALA A 176 15.42 -0.72 6.19
C ALA A 176 14.43 -1.23 5.12
N ILE A 177 13.42 -2.01 5.52
CA ILE A 177 12.37 -2.48 4.61
C ILE A 177 11.60 -1.30 4.00
N GLY A 178 11.26 -0.30 4.80
CA GLY A 178 10.60 0.91 4.31
C GLY A 178 11.41 1.67 3.26
N LEU A 179 12.71 1.85 3.49
CA LEU A 179 13.62 2.48 2.54
C LEU A 179 13.75 1.67 1.24
N MET A 180 13.83 0.34 1.32
CA MET A 180 13.83 -0.53 0.13
C MET A 180 12.53 -0.38 -0.67
N GLY A 181 11.37 -0.33 0.00
CA GLY A 181 10.08 -0.07 -0.64
C GLY A 181 10.01 1.31 -1.29
N ALA A 182 10.54 2.35 -0.63
CA ALA A 182 10.61 3.70 -1.17
C ALA A 182 11.49 3.76 -2.42
N ASN A 183 12.59 3.01 -2.47
CA ASN A 183 13.43 2.91 -3.67
C ASN A 183 12.67 2.30 -4.86
N VAL A 184 11.83 1.28 -4.63
CA VAL A 184 10.97 0.71 -5.70
C VAL A 184 10.01 1.77 -6.22
N LEU A 185 9.38 2.56 -5.34
CA LEU A 185 8.51 3.65 -5.76
C LEU A 185 9.28 4.73 -6.51
N LEU A 186 10.46 5.12 -6.02
CA LEU A 186 11.29 6.16 -6.64
C LEU A 186 11.69 5.76 -8.08
N VAL A 187 12.07 4.51 -8.32
CA VAL A 187 12.38 4.01 -9.67
C VAL A 187 11.15 4.12 -10.59
N ASN A 188 9.96 3.79 -10.10
CA ASN A 188 8.73 3.95 -10.86
C ASN A 188 8.44 5.42 -11.16
N ASN A 189 8.54 6.30 -10.16
CA ASN A 189 8.34 7.74 -10.32
C ASN A 189 9.39 8.36 -11.25
N TYR A 190 10.63 7.87 -11.23
CA TYR A 190 11.69 8.32 -12.15
C TYR A 190 11.39 7.95 -13.61
N ARG A 191 10.90 6.70 -13.85
CA ARG A 191 10.46 6.29 -15.19
C ARG A 191 9.34 7.18 -15.71
N ASP A 192 8.34 7.48 -14.85
CA ASP A 192 7.12 8.17 -15.21
C ASP A 192 7.23 9.71 -15.07
N ALA A 193 8.44 10.26 -14.76
CA ALA A 193 8.62 11.66 -14.36
C ALA A 193 8.13 12.69 -15.40
N ASP A 194 8.36 12.45 -16.70
CA ASP A 194 7.93 13.38 -17.76
C ASP A 194 6.41 13.38 -17.91
N ASP A 195 5.79 12.19 -17.85
CA ASP A 195 4.33 12.05 -17.89
C ASP A 195 3.70 12.70 -16.64
N ASP A 196 4.23 12.43 -15.44
CA ASP A 196 3.76 13.01 -14.20
C ASP A 196 3.87 14.54 -14.20
N ALA A 197 5.00 15.09 -14.67
CA ALA A 197 5.18 16.54 -14.80
C ALA A 197 4.16 17.16 -15.78
N SER A 198 3.87 16.48 -16.89
CA SER A 198 2.95 16.95 -17.94
C SER A 198 1.51 17.09 -17.44
N VAL A 199 1.12 16.34 -16.42
CA VAL A 199 -0.23 16.37 -15.78
C VAL A 199 -0.23 17.08 -14.42
N GLY A 200 0.87 17.72 -14.04
CA GLY A 200 0.98 18.52 -12.82
C GLY A 200 1.20 17.71 -11.54
N LYS A 201 1.50 16.42 -11.62
CA LYS A 201 1.96 15.65 -10.46
C LYS A 201 3.36 16.11 -10.04
N ARG A 202 3.56 16.31 -8.76
CA ARG A 202 4.84 16.71 -8.16
C ARG A 202 5.39 15.57 -7.31
N THR A 203 5.72 14.44 -7.96
CA THR A 203 6.43 13.33 -7.30
C THR A 203 7.83 13.76 -6.90
N LEU A 204 8.49 13.02 -6.00
CA LEU A 204 9.86 13.34 -5.59
C LEU A 204 10.81 13.38 -6.79
N ALA A 205 10.66 12.47 -7.75
CA ALA A 205 11.44 12.44 -9.00
C ALA A 205 11.22 13.70 -9.84
N VAL A 206 9.98 14.21 -9.95
CA VAL A 206 9.69 15.47 -10.66
C VAL A 206 10.28 16.69 -9.93
N ILE A 207 10.24 16.70 -8.60
CA ILE A 207 10.74 17.84 -7.80
C ILE A 207 12.27 17.92 -7.86
N MET A 208 12.96 16.78 -7.77
CA MET A 208 14.43 16.73 -7.78
C MET A 208 15.03 16.84 -9.17
N GLY A 209 14.25 16.55 -10.21
CA GLY A 209 14.72 16.42 -11.58
C GLY A 209 15.40 15.06 -11.84
N ARG A 210 15.63 14.81 -13.15
CA ARG A 210 16.40 13.64 -13.61
C ARG A 210 17.90 13.92 -13.57
#